data_8e945cf6e0221e019f45208a311fc3f4
#
_entry.id   8e945cf6e0221e019f45208a311fc3f4
#
_cell.length_a   1.000
_cell.length_b   1.000
_cell.length_c   1.000
_cell.angle_alpha   90.00
_cell.angle_beta   90.00
_cell.angle_gamma   90.00
#
_symmetry.space_group_name_H-M   'P 1'
#
loop_
_entity.id
_entity.type
_entity.pdbx_description
1 polymer ?
#
loop_
_entity_poly.entity_id
_entity_poly.type
_entity_poly.pdbx_seq_one_letter_code
_entity_poly.pdbx_strand_id
1 'polypeptide(L)'
;MSRLAKINWNDATNGNGVCVSIFLQGCPHHCPGCFNQETWNPAGGQPIDFPDFIRQLIDKIQENGIERGLSFLGGEPLVSYNLEFVDKVITIIKAIYPSTPVYIWTGDIFENHLKDAESNSVLRHILSLTDVLIDGPYQQDKRDITLYLRGSSNQRVIDVQASLRTGETVCLV
;
A
#
# COMPACT_ATOMS: atom_id res chain seq x y z
N MET A 1 -7.24 -5.19 14.74
CA MET A 1 -8.18 -5.43 13.60
C MET A 1 -8.19 -4.20 12.73
N SER A 2 -7.95 -4.36 11.44
CA SER A 2 -7.86 -3.26 10.47
C SER A 2 -9.17 -2.51 10.32
N ARG A 3 -9.09 -1.22 10.03
CA ARG A 3 -10.24 -0.34 9.78
C ARG A 3 -9.98 0.48 8.52
N LEU A 4 -11.04 0.80 7.78
CA LEU A 4 -10.97 1.64 6.59
C LEU A 4 -11.17 3.10 6.92
N ALA A 5 -10.29 3.96 6.40
CA ALA A 5 -10.54 5.40 6.33
C ALA A 5 -11.46 5.69 5.14
N LYS A 6 -11.10 5.22 3.97
CA LYS A 6 -11.89 5.31 2.73
C LYS A 6 -11.42 4.30 1.68
N ILE A 7 -12.23 4.13 0.64
CA ILE A 7 -11.86 3.45 -0.60
C ILE A 7 -12.13 4.38 -1.77
N ASN A 8 -11.19 4.45 -2.71
CA ASN A 8 -11.43 5.05 -4.02
C ASN A 8 -11.37 3.94 -5.08
N TRP A 9 -12.51 3.63 -5.66
CA TRP A 9 -12.67 2.52 -6.61
C TRP A 9 -12.10 2.81 -8.00
N ASN A 10 -11.87 4.06 -8.35
CA ASN A 10 -11.36 4.50 -9.65
C ASN A 10 -10.35 5.64 -9.44
N ASP A 11 -9.21 5.30 -8.89
CA ASP A 11 -8.14 6.23 -8.56
C ASP A 11 -7.08 6.23 -9.67
N ALA A 12 -6.82 7.39 -10.26
CA ALA A 12 -5.81 7.56 -11.30
C ALA A 12 -4.51 8.21 -10.77
N THR A 13 -4.38 8.37 -9.45
CA THR A 13 -3.26 9.09 -8.82
C THR A 13 -2.35 8.19 -7.98
N ASN A 14 -2.87 7.08 -7.49
CA ASN A 14 -2.14 6.19 -6.59
C ASN A 14 -1.77 4.86 -7.27
N GLY A 15 -1.04 4.94 -8.35
CA GLY A 15 -0.53 3.81 -9.13
C GLY A 15 -0.37 4.17 -10.60
N ASN A 16 -0.01 3.22 -11.42
CA ASN A 16 0.04 3.38 -12.87
C ASN A 16 -1.31 2.97 -13.48
N GLY A 17 -1.96 3.88 -14.20
CA GLY A 17 -3.31 3.67 -14.71
C GLY A 17 -4.38 3.85 -13.62
N VAL A 18 -5.46 3.08 -13.70
CA VAL A 18 -6.55 3.13 -12.72
C VAL A 18 -6.31 2.10 -11.62
N CYS A 19 -6.49 2.49 -10.37
CA CYS A 19 -6.34 1.63 -9.21
C CYS A 19 -7.60 1.63 -8.33
N VAL A 20 -7.79 0.57 -7.56
CA VAL A 20 -8.59 0.59 -6.35
C VAL A 20 -7.66 0.97 -5.20
N SER A 21 -7.88 2.15 -4.61
CA SER A 21 -7.04 2.66 -3.53
C SER A 21 -7.73 2.48 -2.18
N ILE A 22 -7.09 1.70 -1.31
CA ILE A 22 -7.58 1.31 0.02
C ILE A 22 -6.81 2.11 1.06
N PHE A 23 -7.49 3.05 1.70
CA PHE A 23 -6.92 3.89 2.76
C PHE A 23 -7.21 3.24 4.11
N LEU A 24 -6.17 2.73 4.76
CA LEU A 24 -6.27 2.08 6.07
C LEU A 24 -6.12 3.08 7.21
N GLN A 25 -6.64 2.73 8.37
CA GLN A 25 -6.47 3.48 9.61
C GLN A 25 -5.27 2.97 10.40
N GLY A 26 -4.70 3.90 11.17
CA GLY A 26 -3.56 3.70 12.06
C GLY A 26 -2.24 4.00 11.36
N CYS A 27 -1.53 5.00 11.88
CA CYS A 27 -0.18 5.32 11.46
C CYS A 27 0.65 5.78 12.66
N PRO A 28 1.74 5.09 13.00
CA PRO A 28 2.59 5.47 14.12
C PRO A 28 3.58 6.60 13.78
N HIS A 29 3.76 6.92 12.50
CA HIS A 29 4.80 7.86 12.05
C HIS A 29 4.49 9.33 12.38
N HIS A 30 3.21 9.74 12.34
CA HIS A 30 2.75 11.10 12.62
C HIS A 30 3.58 12.19 11.92
N CYS A 31 3.90 12.00 10.63
CA CYS A 31 4.73 12.92 9.85
C CYS A 31 4.14 14.35 9.83
N PRO A 32 4.90 15.39 10.19
CA PRO A 32 4.42 16.77 10.11
C PRO A 32 3.94 17.14 8.70
N GLY A 33 2.74 17.71 8.59
CA GLY A 33 2.15 18.09 7.30
C GLY A 33 1.63 16.92 6.44
N CYS A 34 1.52 15.71 7.01
CA CYS A 34 0.97 14.54 6.31
C CYS A 34 -0.36 14.86 5.65
N PHE A 35 -0.57 14.34 4.43
CA PHE A 35 -1.82 14.53 3.66
C PHE A 35 -3.02 13.80 4.25
N ASN A 36 -2.80 12.75 5.05
CA ASN A 36 -3.82 11.85 5.57
C ASN A 36 -3.82 11.81 7.11
N GLN A 37 -3.72 12.96 7.79
CA GLN A 37 -3.66 13.01 9.25
C GLN A 37 -4.87 12.36 9.94
N GLU A 38 -6.02 12.37 9.27
CA GLU A 38 -7.25 11.71 9.72
C GLU A 38 -7.10 10.18 9.84
N THR A 39 -6.09 9.61 9.20
CA THR A 39 -5.82 8.16 9.27
C THR A 39 -4.88 7.75 10.40
N TRP A 40 -4.35 8.66 11.22
CA TRP A 40 -3.40 8.33 12.27
C TRP A 40 -4.01 7.48 13.40
N ASN A 41 -5.26 7.78 13.76
CA ASN A 41 -5.93 7.07 14.84
C ASN A 41 -6.34 5.65 14.41
N PRO A 42 -5.77 4.58 14.99
CA PRO A 42 -6.12 3.21 14.61
C PRO A 42 -7.57 2.82 14.98
N ALA A 43 -8.23 3.57 15.85
CA ALA A 43 -9.65 3.38 16.21
C ALA A 43 -10.60 4.19 15.31
N GLY A 44 -10.07 5.04 14.43
CA GLY A 44 -10.85 5.84 13.48
C GLY A 44 -11.46 5.03 12.35
N GLY A 45 -12.07 5.71 11.38
CA GLY A 45 -12.65 5.09 10.18
C GLY A 45 -13.78 4.09 10.48
N GLN A 46 -14.00 3.19 9.55
CA GLN A 46 -15.09 2.21 9.61
C GLN A 46 -14.54 0.79 9.84
N PRO A 47 -15.24 -0.07 10.61
CA PRO A 47 -14.93 -1.49 10.67
C PRO A 47 -15.12 -2.12 9.29
N ILE A 48 -14.37 -3.19 9.01
CA ILE A 48 -14.40 -3.90 7.73
C ILE A 48 -15.26 -5.15 7.88
N ASP A 49 -16.36 -5.22 7.14
CA ASP A 49 -17.01 -6.51 6.85
C ASP A 49 -16.22 -7.18 5.72
N PHE A 50 -15.31 -8.08 6.08
CA PHE A 50 -14.36 -8.63 5.11
C PHE A 50 -15.04 -9.42 3.98
N PRO A 51 -16.05 -10.29 4.21
CA PRO A 51 -16.76 -10.97 3.14
C PRO A 51 -17.42 -10.02 2.14
N ASP A 52 -18.06 -8.98 2.61
CA ASP A 52 -18.70 -7.99 1.73
C ASP A 52 -17.66 -7.12 0.99
N PHE A 53 -16.62 -6.69 1.69
CA PHE A 53 -15.53 -5.93 1.12
C PHE A 53 -14.82 -6.68 -0.03
N ILE A 54 -14.43 -7.94 0.19
CA ILE A 54 -13.69 -8.71 -0.81
C ILE A 54 -14.55 -9.04 -2.03
N ARG A 55 -15.85 -9.29 -1.84
CA ARG A 55 -16.79 -9.47 -2.94
C ARG A 55 -16.87 -8.23 -3.81
N GLN A 56 -17.06 -7.05 -3.21
CA GLN A 56 -17.08 -5.78 -3.93
C GLN A 56 -15.75 -5.53 -4.66
N LEU A 57 -14.61 -5.83 -4.02
CA LEU A 57 -13.30 -5.64 -4.62
C LEU A 57 -13.10 -6.53 -5.85
N ILE A 58 -13.48 -7.81 -5.77
CA ILE A 58 -13.41 -8.74 -6.91
C ILE A 58 -14.24 -8.23 -8.09
N ASP A 59 -15.46 -7.75 -7.83
CA ASP A 59 -16.33 -7.22 -8.86
C ASP A 59 -15.75 -5.95 -9.51
N LYS A 60 -15.13 -5.09 -8.70
CA LYS A 60 -14.61 -3.79 -9.14
C LYS A 60 -13.27 -3.86 -9.87
N ILE A 61 -12.42 -4.85 -9.56
CA ILE A 61 -11.03 -4.87 -10.07
C ILE A 61 -10.95 -4.91 -11.59
N GLN A 62 -11.92 -5.57 -12.25
CA GLN A 62 -12.03 -5.63 -13.72
C GLN A 62 -13.40 -5.15 -14.25
N GLU A 63 -14.09 -4.33 -13.46
CA GLU A 63 -15.38 -3.77 -13.86
C GLU A 63 -15.26 -2.99 -15.19
N ASN A 64 -16.20 -3.22 -16.11
CA ASN A 64 -16.25 -2.59 -17.44
C ASN A 64 -15.01 -2.84 -18.32
N GLY A 65 -14.30 -3.94 -18.11
CA GLY A 65 -13.11 -4.29 -18.88
C GLY A 65 -11.89 -3.40 -18.56
N ILE A 66 -11.93 -2.61 -17.49
CA ILE A 66 -10.80 -1.82 -17.01
C ILE A 66 -10.03 -2.64 -15.99
N GLU A 67 -8.80 -3.01 -16.33
CA GLU A 67 -7.88 -3.65 -15.38
C GLU A 67 -7.37 -2.60 -14.38
N ARG A 68 -7.74 -2.77 -13.11
CA ARG A 68 -7.30 -1.87 -12.03
C ARG A 68 -6.15 -2.46 -11.24
N GLY A 69 -5.20 -1.61 -10.89
CA GLY A 69 -4.22 -1.93 -9.87
C GLY A 69 -4.85 -1.91 -8.47
N LEU A 70 -4.12 -2.44 -7.51
CA LEU A 70 -4.50 -2.46 -6.10
C LEU A 70 -3.49 -1.64 -5.28
N SER A 71 -3.98 -0.61 -4.58
CA SER A 71 -3.12 0.32 -3.84
C SER A 71 -3.51 0.37 -2.37
N PHE A 72 -2.53 0.20 -1.48
CA PHE A 72 -2.69 0.32 -0.03
C PHE A 72 -1.93 1.54 0.47
N LEU A 73 -2.64 2.41 1.16
CA LEU A 73 -2.12 3.66 1.68
C LEU A 73 -3.02 4.20 2.81
N GLY A 74 -2.91 5.49 3.09
CA GLY A 74 -3.73 6.21 4.09
C GLY A 74 -2.96 6.38 5.38
N GLY A 75 -3.15 5.47 6.35
CA GLY A 75 -2.30 5.28 7.52
C GLY A 75 -1.03 4.52 7.15
N GLU A 76 -0.66 3.53 7.95
CA GLU A 76 0.47 2.64 7.66
C GLU A 76 -0.05 1.24 7.31
N PRO A 77 -0.03 0.82 6.03
CA PRO A 77 -0.51 -0.51 5.66
C PRO A 77 0.32 -1.65 6.24
N LEU A 78 1.62 -1.44 6.46
CA LEU A 78 2.54 -2.47 6.94
C LEU A 78 2.72 -2.48 8.47
N VAL A 79 1.90 -1.73 9.21
CA VAL A 79 1.87 -1.85 10.67
C VAL A 79 1.24 -3.17 11.11
N SER A 80 1.71 -3.72 12.23
CA SER A 80 1.39 -5.10 12.67
C SER A 80 -0.10 -5.45 12.67
N TYR A 81 -0.98 -4.52 13.05
CA TYR A 81 -2.44 -4.75 13.10
C TYR A 81 -3.13 -4.67 11.73
N ASN A 82 -2.46 -4.21 10.68
CA ASN A 82 -2.97 -4.16 9.30
C ASN A 82 -2.44 -5.31 8.41
N LEU A 83 -1.33 -5.94 8.78
CA LEU A 83 -0.67 -6.96 7.95
C LEU A 83 -1.62 -8.10 7.53
N GLU A 84 -2.40 -8.65 8.46
CA GLU A 84 -3.30 -9.78 8.15
C GLU A 84 -4.36 -9.40 7.11
N PHE A 85 -4.89 -8.19 7.17
CA PHE A 85 -5.85 -7.68 6.21
C PHE A 85 -5.21 -7.50 4.84
N VAL A 86 -4.06 -6.81 4.79
CA VAL A 86 -3.31 -6.55 3.54
C VAL A 86 -2.94 -7.87 2.87
N ASP A 87 -2.39 -8.81 3.62
CA ASP A 87 -2.00 -10.14 3.14
C ASP A 87 -3.17 -10.91 2.52
N LYS A 88 -4.31 -11.00 3.22
CA LYS A 88 -5.51 -11.68 2.74
C LYS A 88 -6.04 -11.08 1.46
N VAL A 89 -6.11 -9.74 1.38
CA VAL A 89 -6.63 -9.04 0.20
C VAL A 89 -5.73 -9.28 -1.01
N ILE A 90 -4.42 -9.10 -0.87
CA ILE A 90 -3.46 -9.32 -1.98
C ILE A 90 -3.50 -10.77 -2.44
N THR A 91 -3.48 -11.72 -1.51
CA THR A 91 -3.51 -13.16 -1.81
C THR A 91 -4.75 -13.53 -2.62
N ILE A 92 -5.93 -13.08 -2.23
CA ILE A 92 -7.17 -13.39 -2.94
C ILE A 92 -7.17 -12.75 -4.33
N ILE A 93 -6.80 -11.48 -4.43
CA ILE A 93 -6.80 -10.77 -5.72
C ILE A 93 -5.76 -11.37 -6.68
N LYS A 94 -4.54 -11.65 -6.23
CA LYS A 94 -3.51 -12.29 -7.07
C LYS A 94 -3.87 -13.72 -7.48
N ALA A 95 -4.65 -14.44 -6.66
CA ALA A 95 -5.14 -15.78 -7.02
C ALA A 95 -6.19 -15.74 -8.15
N ILE A 96 -7.03 -14.71 -8.20
CA ILE A 96 -8.08 -14.56 -9.22
C ILE A 96 -7.54 -13.78 -10.44
N TYR A 97 -6.78 -12.73 -10.20
CA TYR A 97 -6.22 -11.81 -11.19
C TYR A 97 -4.70 -11.68 -11.01
N PRO A 98 -3.90 -12.66 -11.46
CA PRO A 98 -2.44 -12.70 -11.19
C PRO A 98 -1.67 -11.49 -11.72
N SER A 99 -2.16 -10.85 -12.78
CA SER A 99 -1.53 -9.67 -13.41
C SER A 99 -1.83 -8.35 -12.71
N THR A 100 -2.75 -8.32 -11.72
CA THR A 100 -3.10 -7.07 -11.01
C THR A 100 -1.85 -6.50 -10.32
N PRO A 101 -1.39 -5.29 -10.68
CA PRO A 101 -0.26 -4.67 -10.01
C PRO A 101 -0.64 -4.22 -8.59
N VAL A 102 0.27 -4.43 -7.65
CA VAL A 102 0.10 -4.07 -6.23
C VAL A 102 1.07 -2.97 -5.83
N TYR A 103 0.53 -1.88 -5.31
CA TYR A 103 1.25 -0.71 -4.81
C TYR A 103 1.03 -0.57 -3.31
N ILE A 104 2.10 -0.29 -2.55
CA ILE A 104 2.01 -0.02 -1.11
C ILE A 104 2.79 1.25 -0.78
N TRP A 105 2.20 2.14 0.02
CA TRP A 105 2.88 3.28 0.61
C TRP A 105 3.19 2.98 2.07
N THR A 106 4.42 3.20 2.47
CA THR A 106 4.87 3.07 3.87
C THR A 106 5.68 4.27 4.30
N GLY A 107 5.55 4.65 5.57
CA GLY A 107 6.38 5.69 6.18
C GLY A 107 7.74 5.16 6.68
N ASP A 108 7.99 3.87 6.62
CA ASP A 108 9.28 3.26 6.93
C ASP A 108 10.09 3.02 5.66
N ILE A 109 11.34 2.58 5.78
CA ILE A 109 12.22 2.26 4.65
C ILE A 109 12.19 0.75 4.34
N PHE A 110 12.38 0.42 3.07
CA PHE A 110 12.30 -0.95 2.56
C PHE A 110 13.26 -1.92 3.28
N GLU A 111 14.46 -1.47 3.59
CA GLU A 111 15.48 -2.27 4.27
C GLU A 111 15.04 -2.69 5.67
N ASN A 112 14.27 -1.86 6.39
CA ASN A 112 13.68 -2.23 7.67
C ASN A 112 12.61 -3.31 7.48
N HIS A 113 11.74 -3.17 6.49
CA HIS A 113 10.75 -4.19 6.16
C HIS A 113 11.38 -5.52 5.76
N LEU A 114 12.49 -5.52 5.02
CA LEU A 114 13.24 -6.74 4.69
C LEU A 114 13.77 -7.44 5.96
N LYS A 115 14.36 -6.67 6.88
CA LYS A 115 14.85 -7.20 8.15
C LYS A 115 13.72 -7.77 9.00
N ASP A 116 12.60 -7.07 9.13
CA ASP A 116 11.45 -7.53 9.89
C ASP A 116 10.82 -8.79 9.27
N ALA A 117 10.84 -8.90 7.94
CA ALA A 117 10.36 -10.06 7.20
C ALA A 117 11.18 -11.34 7.45
N GLU A 118 12.40 -11.25 7.99
CA GLU A 118 13.18 -12.44 8.40
C GLU A 118 12.43 -13.24 9.46
N SER A 119 11.77 -12.58 10.41
CA SER A 119 11.02 -13.19 11.50
C SER A 119 9.49 -13.13 11.32
N ASN A 120 8.98 -12.32 10.38
CA ASN A 120 7.55 -12.13 10.13
C ASN A 120 7.17 -12.71 8.77
N SER A 121 6.62 -13.92 8.78
CA SER A 121 6.21 -14.63 7.55
C SER A 121 5.08 -13.93 6.79
N VAL A 122 4.19 -13.21 7.48
CA VAL A 122 3.09 -12.45 6.86
C VAL A 122 3.66 -11.27 6.08
N LEU A 123 4.53 -10.48 6.70
CA LEU A 123 5.19 -9.36 6.01
C LEU A 123 6.01 -9.84 4.81
N ARG A 124 6.78 -10.93 4.99
CA ARG A 124 7.54 -11.55 3.89
C ARG A 124 6.64 -11.96 2.73
N HIS A 125 5.47 -12.55 3.01
CA HIS A 125 4.51 -12.93 1.98
C HIS A 125 3.92 -11.70 1.27
N ILE A 126 3.55 -10.65 1.99
CA ILE A 126 3.10 -9.37 1.40
C ILE A 126 4.16 -8.83 0.43
N LEU A 127 5.42 -8.73 0.86
CA LEU A 127 6.49 -8.22 0.01
C LEU A 127 6.70 -9.09 -1.24
N SER A 128 6.55 -10.40 -1.13
CA SER A 128 6.68 -11.31 -2.28
C SER A 128 5.60 -11.11 -3.34
N LEU A 129 4.45 -10.52 -3.00
CA LEU A 129 3.31 -10.24 -3.88
C LEU A 129 3.18 -8.76 -4.25
N THR A 130 4.00 -7.88 -3.67
CA THR A 130 4.00 -6.43 -3.94
C THR A 130 4.87 -6.14 -5.17
N ASP A 131 4.34 -5.36 -6.11
CA ASP A 131 5.10 -4.95 -7.30
C ASP A 131 5.89 -3.67 -7.04
N VAL A 132 5.23 -2.66 -6.45
CA VAL A 132 5.84 -1.35 -6.20
C VAL A 132 5.63 -0.92 -4.75
N LEU A 133 6.71 -0.52 -4.08
CA LEU A 133 6.68 0.08 -2.75
C LEU A 133 7.11 1.54 -2.83
N ILE A 134 6.29 2.43 -2.27
CA ILE A 134 6.66 3.83 -2.06
C ILE A 134 7.03 3.97 -0.60
N ASP A 135 8.32 4.16 -0.33
CA ASP A 135 8.87 4.09 1.01
C ASP A 135 9.43 5.42 1.54
N GLY A 136 9.60 5.49 2.83
CA GLY A 136 10.17 6.61 3.55
C GLY A 136 9.13 7.59 4.12
N PRO A 137 9.46 8.24 5.25
CA PRO A 137 8.56 9.18 5.90
C PRO A 137 8.34 10.42 5.03
N TYR A 138 7.11 10.93 5.02
CA TYR A 138 6.84 12.21 4.40
C TYR A 138 7.59 13.35 5.13
N GLN A 139 8.27 14.20 4.36
CA GLN A 139 8.99 15.37 4.86
C GLN A 139 8.42 16.64 4.22
N GLN A 140 7.82 17.50 5.06
CA GLN A 140 7.14 18.71 4.61
C GLN A 140 8.07 19.71 3.89
N ASP A 141 9.31 19.82 4.33
CA ASP A 141 10.35 20.67 3.73
C ASP A 141 10.83 20.17 2.36
N LYS A 142 10.55 18.92 2.04
CA LYS A 142 10.86 18.28 0.75
C LYS A 142 9.61 17.98 -0.08
N ARG A 143 8.48 18.59 0.28
CA ARG A 143 7.22 18.42 -0.43
C ARG A 143 7.33 18.84 -1.89
N ASP A 144 6.94 17.94 -2.79
CA ASP A 144 6.85 18.22 -4.23
C ASP A 144 5.73 17.38 -4.84
N ILE A 145 4.64 18.03 -5.23
CA ILE A 145 3.45 17.37 -5.79
C ILE A 145 3.61 16.95 -7.26
N THR A 146 4.73 17.32 -7.90
CA THR A 146 5.02 16.91 -9.28
C THR A 146 5.73 15.57 -9.37
N LEU A 147 6.19 15.04 -8.23
CA LEU A 147 6.89 13.76 -8.17
C LEU A 147 5.96 12.58 -8.45
N TYR A 148 6.45 11.63 -9.24
CA TYR A 148 5.71 10.41 -9.53
C TYR A 148 5.51 9.57 -8.27
N LEU A 149 4.24 9.34 -7.88
CA LEU A 149 3.76 8.54 -6.74
C LEU A 149 4.28 8.97 -5.35
N ARG A 150 5.07 10.02 -5.23
CA ARG A 150 5.70 10.49 -3.98
C ARG A 150 5.15 11.84 -3.55
N GLY A 151 5.08 12.06 -2.25
CA GLY A 151 4.69 13.36 -1.68
C GLY A 151 5.89 14.27 -1.36
N SER A 152 7.07 13.70 -1.18
CA SER A 152 8.32 14.41 -0.86
C SER A 152 9.54 13.74 -1.50
N SER A 153 10.57 14.53 -1.83
CA SER A 153 11.70 14.07 -2.64
C SER A 153 12.63 13.06 -1.97
N ASN A 154 12.55 12.88 -0.65
CA ASN A 154 13.27 11.85 0.09
C ASN A 154 12.66 10.45 -0.05
N GLN A 155 11.40 10.35 -0.47
CA GLN A 155 10.74 9.05 -0.66
C GLN A 155 11.26 8.38 -1.94
N ARG A 156 11.20 7.05 -1.97
CA ARG A 156 11.63 6.23 -3.12
C ARG A 156 10.43 5.50 -3.72
N VAL A 157 10.48 5.20 -5.00
CA VAL A 157 9.57 4.29 -5.69
C VAL A 157 10.37 3.06 -6.07
N ILE A 158 10.11 1.94 -5.43
CA ILE A 158 10.94 0.75 -5.46
C ILE A 158 10.25 -0.36 -6.27
N ASP A 159 10.97 -0.97 -7.21
CA ASP A 159 10.60 -2.25 -7.81
C ASP A 159 10.93 -3.37 -6.81
N VAL A 160 9.90 -3.84 -6.10
CA VAL A 160 10.08 -4.82 -5.03
C VAL A 160 10.56 -6.16 -5.60
N GLN A 161 10.03 -6.60 -6.72
CA GLN A 161 10.39 -7.90 -7.30
C GLN A 161 11.82 -7.91 -7.86
N ALA A 162 12.25 -6.81 -8.51
CA ALA A 162 13.64 -6.66 -8.92
C ALA A 162 14.59 -6.64 -7.72
N SER A 163 14.21 -5.90 -6.67
CA SER A 163 15.00 -5.81 -5.43
C SER A 163 15.18 -7.16 -4.73
N LEU A 164 14.08 -7.93 -4.63
CA LEU A 164 14.13 -9.27 -4.02
C LEU A 164 15.00 -10.26 -4.84
N ARG A 165 15.01 -10.12 -6.18
CA ARG A 165 15.85 -10.99 -7.04
C ARG A 165 17.32 -10.63 -6.98
N THR A 166 17.66 -9.35 -6.90
CA THR A 166 19.07 -8.90 -6.94
C THR A 166 19.72 -8.84 -5.56
N GLY A 167 18.91 -8.75 -4.49
CA GLY A 167 19.39 -8.51 -3.13
C GLY A 167 19.78 -7.05 -2.87
N GLU A 168 19.51 -6.14 -3.80
CA GLU A 168 19.78 -4.71 -3.71
C GLU A 168 18.50 -3.92 -3.97
N THR A 169 18.32 -2.77 -3.32
CA THR A 169 17.15 -1.91 -3.56
C THR A 169 17.20 -1.31 -4.95
N VAL A 170 16.24 -1.68 -5.80
CA VAL A 170 16.08 -1.17 -7.17
C VAL A 170 14.99 -0.11 -7.20
N CYS A 171 15.38 1.14 -7.44
CA CYS A 171 14.44 2.25 -7.57
C CYS A 171 13.98 2.41 -9.02
N LEU A 172 12.69 2.69 -9.20
CA LEU A 172 12.10 3.03 -10.51
C LEU A 172 12.33 4.51 -10.84
N VAL A 173 12.37 5.37 -9.83
CA VAL A 173 12.66 6.81 -9.90
C VAL A 173 13.28 7.30 -8.59
#